data_00c8de92fa33b8f90b587e1fb76db7b5
#
_entry.id   00c8de92fa33b8f90b587e1fb76db7b5
#
_cell.length_a   1.000
_cell.length_b   1.000
_cell.length_c   1.000
_cell.angle_alpha   90.00
_cell.angle_beta   90.00
_cell.angle_gamma   90.00
#
_symmetry.space_group_name_H-M   'P 1'
#
loop_
_entity.id
_entity.type
_entity.pdbx_description
1 polymer ?
#
loop_
_entity_poly.entity_id
_entity_poly.type
_entity_poly.pdbx_seq_one_letter_code
_entity_poly.pdbx_strand_id
1 'polypeptide(L)'
;MKNQVTQTESEMLDLAQTKGPLGKAAIYLKLSGPGWLQGAITLGGGSLAGALYLGVLFGPHMLWLQPLAMICGVIMLSAITYVTLSTGERPFGLVIRRLSPFLAWAWIIGAAIANMVFCLPQFSLATAAIQQNLAPSTASLSPYVIGGALFLTAAVIVAFYHKGGAGILWFERILKIMVGLIVLSFVGVTVTLILKGAVDFGALLKGHIPDFSYFSHPTPAFAEAIAKTGE
;
A
#
# COMPACT_ATOMS: atom_id res chain seq x y z
N MET A 1 -26.83 -7.92 13.13
CA MET A 1 -25.36 -7.94 13.16
C MET A 1 -24.72 -6.55 12.98
N LYS A 2 -25.13 -5.73 12.01
CA LYS A 2 -24.54 -4.38 11.79
C LYS A 2 -24.68 -3.46 13.01
N ASN A 3 -25.85 -3.45 13.66
CA ASN A 3 -26.09 -2.60 14.85
C ASN A 3 -25.31 -3.03 16.11
N GLN A 4 -24.99 -4.31 16.27
CA GLN A 4 -24.21 -4.78 17.42
C GLN A 4 -22.72 -4.42 17.29
N VAL A 5 -22.16 -4.49 16.09
CA VAL A 5 -20.77 -4.10 15.85
C VAL A 5 -20.58 -2.61 16.12
N THR A 6 -21.50 -1.78 15.62
CA THR A 6 -21.45 -0.31 15.81
C THR A 6 -21.63 0.08 17.28
N GLN A 7 -22.46 -0.63 18.06
CA GLN A 7 -22.60 -0.40 19.50
C GLN A 7 -21.31 -0.74 20.27
N THR A 8 -20.70 -1.87 19.95
CA THR A 8 -19.43 -2.28 20.57
C THR A 8 -18.28 -1.32 20.26
N GLU A 9 -18.25 -0.75 19.05
CA GLU A 9 -17.25 0.24 18.67
C GLU A 9 -17.46 1.58 19.38
N SER A 10 -18.71 2.05 19.51
CA SER A 10 -19.01 3.27 20.26
C SER A 10 -18.68 3.13 21.75
N GLU A 11 -19.01 2.01 22.37
CA GLU A 11 -18.65 1.72 23.77
C GLU A 11 -17.13 1.70 23.97
N MET A 12 -16.36 1.15 23.00
CA MET A 12 -14.90 1.18 23.06
C MET A 12 -14.35 2.60 22.91
N LEU A 13 -14.96 3.46 22.10
CA LEU A 13 -14.56 4.87 21.97
C LEU A 13 -14.85 5.66 23.25
N ASP A 14 -15.99 5.44 23.89
CA ASP A 14 -16.33 6.05 25.18
C ASP A 14 -15.35 5.58 26.26
N LEU A 15 -15.04 4.28 26.29
CA LEU A 15 -14.02 3.74 27.17
C LEU A 15 -12.63 4.33 26.93
N ALA A 16 -12.30 4.66 25.68
CA ALA A 16 -11.04 5.31 25.35
C ALA A 16 -10.93 6.71 25.98
N GLN A 17 -12.03 7.46 26.06
CA GLN A 17 -12.04 8.80 26.66
C GLN A 17 -11.69 8.79 28.15
N THR A 18 -12.03 7.71 28.85
CA THR A 18 -11.77 7.54 30.30
C THR A 18 -10.36 7.05 30.63
N LYS A 19 -9.59 6.56 29.63
CA LYS A 19 -8.27 5.99 29.84
C LYS A 19 -7.14 6.99 29.58
N GLY A 20 -6.00 6.77 30.20
CA GLY A 20 -4.77 7.51 29.96
C GLY A 20 -4.20 7.30 28.53
N PRO A 21 -3.16 8.04 28.11
CA PRO A 21 -2.70 8.08 26.72
C PRO A 21 -2.31 6.71 26.13
N LEU A 22 -1.69 5.85 26.90
CA LEU A 22 -1.35 4.48 26.47
C LEU A 22 -2.61 3.60 26.32
N GLY A 23 -3.61 3.75 27.20
CA GLY A 23 -4.87 3.03 27.10
C GLY A 23 -5.71 3.47 25.89
N LYS A 24 -5.68 4.76 25.58
CA LYS A 24 -6.30 5.33 24.36
C LYS A 24 -5.65 4.73 23.12
N ALA A 25 -4.32 4.76 23.04
CA ALA A 25 -3.58 4.20 21.92
C ALA A 25 -3.90 2.72 21.67
N ALA A 26 -3.97 1.91 22.73
CA ALA A 26 -4.32 0.49 22.62
C ALA A 26 -5.73 0.26 22.08
N ILE A 27 -6.71 1.08 22.48
CA ILE A 27 -8.10 1.01 21.97
C ILE A 27 -8.15 1.44 20.49
N TYR A 28 -7.49 2.55 20.12
CA TYR A 28 -7.44 2.98 18.73
C TYR A 28 -6.73 1.96 17.83
N LEU A 29 -5.68 1.30 18.34
CA LEU A 29 -5.02 0.20 17.62
C LEU A 29 -5.97 -0.98 17.39
N LYS A 30 -6.83 -1.28 18.36
CA LYS A 30 -7.85 -2.34 18.24
C LYS A 30 -8.94 -1.97 17.24
N LEU A 31 -9.33 -0.70 17.19
CA LEU A 31 -10.32 -0.17 16.26
C LEU A 31 -9.75 0.06 14.84
N SER A 32 -8.44 0.03 14.67
CA SER A 32 -7.78 0.23 13.37
C SER A 32 -7.88 -0.94 12.39
N GLY A 33 -8.79 -1.91 12.65
CA GLY A 33 -8.98 -3.10 11.80
C GLY A 33 -9.05 -2.81 10.30
N PRO A 34 -9.88 -1.86 9.83
CA PRO A 34 -9.92 -1.47 8.42
C PRO A 34 -8.62 -0.85 7.90
N GLY A 35 -7.85 -0.18 8.77
CA GLY A 35 -6.54 0.39 8.42
C GLY A 35 -5.50 -0.66 8.05
N TRP A 36 -5.56 -1.85 8.63
CA TRP A 36 -4.67 -2.96 8.25
C TRP A 36 -4.93 -3.45 6.84
N LEU A 37 -6.19 -3.47 6.39
CA LEU A 37 -6.54 -3.80 5.02
C LEU A 37 -5.98 -2.75 4.05
N GLN A 38 -6.10 -1.48 4.39
CA GLN A 38 -5.52 -0.38 3.62
C GLN A 38 -3.99 -0.47 3.60
N GLY A 39 -3.35 -0.79 4.73
CA GLY A 39 -1.91 -1.05 4.83
C GLY A 39 -1.46 -2.20 3.93
N ALA A 40 -2.22 -3.30 3.87
CA ALA A 40 -1.94 -4.43 2.99
C ALA A 40 -1.98 -4.05 1.50
N ILE A 41 -2.94 -3.23 1.10
CA ILE A 41 -3.04 -2.71 -0.28
C ILE A 41 -1.85 -1.80 -0.60
N THR A 42 -1.46 -0.95 0.34
CA THR A 42 -0.34 -0.01 0.17
C THR A 42 1.02 -0.73 0.07
N LEU A 43 1.22 -1.82 0.81
CA LEU A 43 2.42 -2.66 0.74
C LEU A 43 2.42 -3.63 -0.46
N GLY A 44 1.56 -3.41 -1.43
CA GLY A 44 1.50 -4.21 -2.65
C GLY A 44 2.75 -4.11 -3.51
N GLY A 45 2.88 -5.06 -4.45
CA GLY A 45 4.06 -5.18 -5.31
C GLY A 45 4.40 -3.93 -6.11
N GLY A 46 3.41 -3.11 -6.48
CA GLY A 46 3.62 -1.87 -7.21
C GLY A 46 4.39 -0.82 -6.40
N SER A 47 3.96 -0.56 -5.17
CA SER A 47 4.61 0.43 -4.29
C SER A 47 5.98 -0.06 -3.82
N LEU A 48 6.09 -1.35 -3.48
CA LEU A 48 7.35 -1.96 -3.07
C LEU A 48 8.37 -1.95 -4.19
N ALA A 49 8.00 -2.42 -5.38
CA ALA A 49 8.87 -2.40 -6.55
C ALA A 49 9.27 -0.96 -6.90
N GLY A 50 8.32 -0.01 -6.90
CA GLY A 50 8.58 1.41 -7.13
C GLY A 50 9.59 1.99 -6.14
N ALA A 51 9.47 1.68 -4.86
CA ALA A 51 10.42 2.12 -3.83
C ALA A 51 11.81 1.52 -4.03
N LEU A 52 11.89 0.23 -4.39
CA LEU A 52 13.17 -0.43 -4.69
C LEU A 52 13.83 0.17 -5.94
N TYR A 53 13.07 0.37 -7.02
CA TYR A 53 13.59 1.03 -8.23
C TYR A 53 14.06 2.45 -7.95
N LEU A 54 13.30 3.21 -7.16
CA LEU A 54 13.72 4.55 -6.75
C LEU A 54 15.07 4.50 -6.02
N GLY A 55 15.23 3.56 -5.08
CA GLY A 55 16.48 3.39 -4.34
C GLY A 55 17.66 2.96 -5.21
N VAL A 56 17.43 2.04 -6.16
CA VAL A 56 18.48 1.55 -7.06
C VAL A 56 18.93 2.61 -8.07
N LEU A 57 17.97 3.32 -8.69
CA LEU A 57 18.26 4.29 -9.76
C LEU A 57 18.73 5.64 -9.23
N PHE A 58 18.17 6.09 -8.11
CA PHE A 58 18.41 7.45 -7.61
C PHE A 58 19.20 7.45 -6.29
N GLY A 59 19.46 6.28 -5.70
CA GLY A 59 20.09 6.20 -4.40
C GLY A 59 19.27 6.93 -3.33
N PRO A 60 19.92 7.55 -2.32
CA PRO A 60 19.22 8.26 -1.26
C PRO A 60 18.64 9.62 -1.69
N HIS A 61 19.01 10.16 -2.87
CA HIS A 61 18.70 11.54 -3.27
C HIS A 61 17.19 11.84 -3.41
N MET A 62 16.37 10.83 -3.68
CA MET A 62 14.93 10.96 -3.89
C MET A 62 14.09 10.42 -2.73
N LEU A 63 14.69 10.19 -1.54
CA LEU A 63 13.96 9.66 -0.38
C LEU A 63 12.82 10.57 0.08
N TRP A 64 12.94 11.87 -0.13
CA TRP A 64 11.89 12.85 0.22
C TRP A 64 10.57 12.65 -0.53
N LEU A 65 10.61 12.02 -1.72
CA LEU A 65 9.40 11.76 -2.51
C LEU A 65 8.42 10.81 -1.82
N GLN A 66 8.93 9.79 -1.14
CA GLN A 66 8.09 8.78 -0.47
C GLN A 66 7.23 9.39 0.65
N PRO A 67 7.81 10.08 1.67
CA PRO A 67 7.00 10.71 2.70
C PRO A 67 6.08 11.80 2.13
N LEU A 68 6.51 12.56 1.12
CA LEU A 68 5.66 13.56 0.48
C LEU A 68 4.43 12.92 -0.18
N ALA A 69 4.64 11.86 -0.98
CA ALA A 69 3.55 11.13 -1.62
C ALA A 69 2.58 10.53 -0.58
N MET A 70 3.11 9.97 0.51
CA MET A 70 2.29 9.42 1.60
C MET A 70 1.48 10.50 2.30
N ILE A 71 2.06 11.65 2.60
CA ILE A 71 1.35 12.80 3.21
C ILE A 71 0.22 13.27 2.29
N CYS A 72 0.48 13.45 1.00
CA CYS A 72 -0.54 13.82 0.03
C CYS A 72 -1.68 12.78 -0.02
N GLY A 73 -1.35 11.49 -0.02
CA GLY A 73 -2.32 10.39 0.00
C GLY A 73 -3.19 10.42 1.28
N VAL A 74 -2.58 10.63 2.44
CA VAL A 74 -3.30 10.73 3.72
C VAL A 74 -4.23 11.93 3.73
N ILE A 75 -3.80 13.09 3.23
CA ILE A 75 -4.64 14.29 3.13
C ILE A 75 -5.86 14.02 2.24
N MET A 76 -5.66 13.41 1.07
CA MET A 76 -6.76 13.08 0.15
C MET A 76 -7.75 12.09 0.76
N LEU A 77 -7.26 11.02 1.38
CA LEU A 77 -8.10 10.03 2.05
C LEU A 77 -8.86 10.62 3.22
N SER A 78 -8.21 11.48 4.02
CA SER A 78 -8.84 12.17 5.15
C SER A 78 -9.95 13.10 4.68
N ALA A 79 -9.74 13.83 3.59
CA ALA A 79 -10.75 14.71 3.01
C ALA A 79 -11.99 13.92 2.54
N ILE A 80 -11.80 12.82 1.79
CA ILE A 80 -12.90 11.96 1.32
C ILE A 80 -13.63 11.34 2.52
N THR A 81 -12.89 10.86 3.51
CA THR A 81 -13.46 10.26 4.72
C THR A 81 -14.27 11.28 5.52
N TYR A 82 -13.74 12.49 5.72
CA TYR A 82 -14.44 13.57 6.40
C TYR A 82 -15.76 13.92 5.71
N VAL A 83 -15.75 14.09 4.40
CA VAL A 83 -16.97 14.37 3.61
C VAL A 83 -17.97 13.23 3.73
N THR A 84 -17.52 11.99 3.63
CA THR A 84 -18.41 10.81 3.72
C THR A 84 -19.04 10.68 5.11
N LEU A 85 -18.27 10.89 6.18
CA LEU A 85 -18.76 10.77 7.55
C LEU A 85 -19.68 11.94 7.92
N SER A 86 -19.36 13.17 7.50
CA SER A 86 -20.15 14.35 7.81
C SER A 86 -21.48 14.41 7.08
N THR A 87 -21.57 13.83 5.89
CA THR A 87 -22.79 13.83 5.07
C THR A 87 -23.59 12.54 5.18
N GLY A 88 -22.99 11.44 5.64
CA GLY A 88 -23.59 10.10 5.63
C GLY A 88 -23.82 9.55 4.22
N GLU A 89 -23.33 10.21 3.17
CA GLU A 89 -23.59 9.86 1.79
C GLU A 89 -22.33 9.31 1.10
N ARG A 90 -22.56 8.52 0.06
CA ARG A 90 -21.46 8.00 -0.76
C ARG A 90 -20.84 9.14 -1.58
N PRO A 91 -19.50 9.25 -1.66
CA PRO A 91 -18.81 10.33 -2.37
C PRO A 91 -19.27 10.52 -3.81
N PHE A 92 -19.49 9.43 -4.56
CA PHE A 92 -19.95 9.48 -5.94
C PHE A 92 -21.30 10.23 -6.09
N GLY A 93 -22.28 9.90 -5.22
CA GLY A 93 -23.58 10.55 -5.23
C GLY A 93 -23.50 12.05 -4.86
N LEU A 94 -22.60 12.40 -3.95
CA LEU A 94 -22.35 13.79 -3.59
C LEU A 94 -21.75 14.59 -4.75
N VAL A 95 -20.75 14.04 -5.44
CA VAL A 95 -20.10 14.71 -6.58
C VAL A 95 -21.13 14.93 -7.70
N ILE A 96 -22.00 13.95 -8.00
CA ILE A 96 -23.08 14.13 -9.00
C ILE A 96 -23.98 15.29 -8.64
N ARG A 97 -24.43 15.35 -7.37
CA ARG A 97 -25.45 16.33 -6.97
C ARG A 97 -24.92 17.72 -6.66
N ARG A 98 -23.70 17.80 -6.10
CA ARG A 98 -23.12 19.04 -5.59
C ARG A 98 -22.10 19.70 -6.54
N LEU A 99 -21.51 18.90 -7.43
CA LEU A 99 -20.48 19.40 -8.36
C LEU A 99 -20.95 19.22 -9.80
N SER A 100 -20.75 18.02 -10.37
CA SER A 100 -21.08 17.73 -11.77
C SER A 100 -21.17 16.22 -12.02
N PRO A 101 -22.17 15.75 -12.78
CA PRO A 101 -22.21 14.37 -13.24
C PRO A 101 -20.98 13.97 -14.06
N PHE A 102 -20.47 14.87 -14.89
CA PHE A 102 -19.26 14.64 -15.69
C PHE A 102 -18.05 14.35 -14.82
N LEU A 103 -17.80 15.16 -13.78
CA LEU A 103 -16.69 14.94 -12.86
C LEU A 103 -16.83 13.62 -12.09
N ALA A 104 -18.04 13.27 -11.68
CA ALA A 104 -18.27 12.02 -10.97
C ALA A 104 -17.96 10.79 -11.84
N TRP A 105 -18.42 10.79 -13.09
CA TRP A 105 -18.12 9.71 -14.03
C TRP A 105 -16.65 9.67 -14.42
N ALA A 106 -16.03 10.81 -14.70
CA ALA A 106 -14.58 10.90 -14.98
C ALA A 106 -13.77 10.33 -13.83
N TRP A 107 -14.13 10.69 -12.59
CA TRP A 107 -13.45 10.18 -11.39
C TRP A 107 -13.59 8.66 -11.25
N ILE A 108 -14.80 8.08 -11.37
CA ILE A 108 -14.98 6.64 -11.17
C ILE A 108 -14.35 5.82 -12.29
N ILE A 109 -14.41 6.30 -13.54
CA ILE A 109 -13.75 5.66 -14.67
C ILE A 109 -12.23 5.73 -14.51
N GLY A 110 -11.70 6.90 -14.15
CA GLY A 110 -10.27 7.07 -13.87
C GLY A 110 -9.79 6.17 -12.74
N ALA A 111 -10.56 6.07 -11.66
CA ALA A 111 -10.26 5.17 -10.55
C ALA A 111 -10.31 3.69 -10.97
N ALA A 112 -11.26 3.30 -11.81
CA ALA A 112 -11.35 1.92 -12.32
C ALA A 112 -10.15 1.58 -13.20
N ILE A 113 -9.76 2.46 -14.12
CA ILE A 113 -8.57 2.29 -14.97
C ILE A 113 -7.31 2.21 -14.11
N ALA A 114 -7.14 3.11 -13.15
CA ALA A 114 -6.00 3.10 -12.25
C ALA A 114 -5.90 1.77 -11.47
N ASN A 115 -7.02 1.27 -10.94
CA ASN A 115 -7.05 -0.02 -10.26
C ASN A 115 -6.65 -1.19 -11.18
N MET A 116 -7.09 -1.19 -12.45
CA MET A 116 -6.67 -2.20 -13.42
C MET A 116 -5.16 -2.13 -13.69
N VAL A 117 -4.63 -0.93 -13.92
CA VAL A 117 -3.19 -0.72 -14.16
C VAL A 117 -2.35 -1.16 -12.96
N PHE A 118 -2.79 -0.89 -11.73
CA PHE A 118 -2.10 -1.34 -10.52
C PHE A 118 -2.24 -2.84 -10.24
N CYS A 119 -3.30 -3.47 -10.74
CA CYS A 119 -3.52 -4.90 -10.56
C CYS A 119 -2.59 -5.76 -11.42
N LEU A 120 -2.28 -5.33 -12.64
CA LEU A 120 -1.47 -6.10 -13.60
C LEU A 120 -0.05 -6.44 -13.07
N PRO A 121 0.74 -5.50 -12.52
CA PRO A 121 2.05 -5.79 -11.97
C PRO A 121 2.04 -6.81 -10.82
N GLN A 122 0.94 -6.92 -10.07
CA GLN A 122 0.83 -7.87 -8.96
C GLN A 122 0.89 -9.32 -9.46
N PHE A 123 0.21 -9.63 -10.56
CA PHE A 123 0.26 -10.96 -11.16
C PHE A 123 1.65 -11.27 -11.72
N SER A 124 2.30 -10.29 -12.35
CA SER A 124 3.65 -10.43 -12.88
C SER A 124 4.67 -10.71 -11.77
N LEU A 125 4.64 -9.92 -10.69
CA LEU A 125 5.52 -10.11 -9.54
C LEU A 125 5.26 -11.42 -8.81
N ALA A 126 3.99 -11.81 -8.63
CA ALA A 126 3.64 -13.08 -8.01
C ALA A 126 4.11 -14.27 -8.87
N THR A 127 3.96 -14.19 -10.18
CA THR A 127 4.48 -15.20 -11.12
C THR A 127 6.00 -15.32 -11.02
N ALA A 128 6.72 -14.19 -11.04
CA ALA A 128 8.16 -14.18 -10.88
C ALA A 128 8.61 -14.74 -9.52
N ALA A 129 7.91 -14.38 -8.43
CA ALA A 129 8.19 -14.91 -7.10
C ALA A 129 8.01 -16.42 -7.02
N ILE A 130 6.99 -16.98 -7.67
CA ILE A 130 6.77 -18.43 -7.73
C ILE A 130 7.89 -19.10 -8.52
N GLN A 131 8.19 -18.62 -9.73
CA GLN A 131 9.17 -19.26 -10.62
C GLN A 131 10.60 -19.15 -10.11
N GLN A 132 10.95 -18.04 -9.46
CA GLN A 132 12.33 -17.78 -9.04
C GLN A 132 12.63 -18.23 -7.60
N ASN A 133 11.64 -18.18 -6.70
CA ASN A 133 11.90 -18.40 -5.28
C ASN A 133 11.12 -19.57 -4.67
N LEU A 134 9.80 -19.67 -4.92
CA LEU A 134 8.95 -20.64 -4.22
C LEU A 134 8.96 -22.01 -4.89
N ALA A 135 8.89 -22.05 -6.20
CA ALA A 135 8.85 -23.31 -6.96
C ALA A 135 9.66 -23.17 -8.26
N PRO A 136 11.01 -23.20 -8.20
CA PRO A 136 11.87 -23.10 -9.37
C PRO A 136 11.60 -24.18 -10.44
N SER A 137 11.03 -25.31 -10.03
CA SER A 137 10.59 -26.37 -10.96
C SER A 137 9.51 -25.90 -11.94
N THR A 138 8.78 -24.83 -11.62
CA THR A 138 7.78 -24.24 -12.52
C THR A 138 8.36 -23.24 -13.52
N ALA A 139 9.66 -23.01 -13.50
CA ALA A 139 10.32 -22.04 -14.42
C ALA A 139 10.13 -22.43 -15.90
N SER A 140 9.92 -23.70 -16.21
CA SER A 140 9.61 -24.19 -17.56
C SER A 140 8.17 -23.94 -18.00
N LEU A 141 7.26 -23.61 -17.07
CA LEU A 141 5.87 -23.30 -17.38
C LEU A 141 5.74 -21.88 -17.92
N SER A 142 4.83 -21.71 -18.88
CA SER A 142 4.51 -20.37 -19.39
C SER A 142 4.02 -19.47 -18.25
N PRO A 143 4.53 -18.23 -18.15
CA PRO A 143 4.07 -17.25 -17.16
C PRO A 143 2.55 -17.01 -17.21
N TYR A 144 1.93 -17.18 -18.37
CA TYR A 144 0.48 -17.04 -18.53
C TYR A 144 -0.31 -18.15 -17.81
N VAL A 145 0.23 -19.35 -17.72
CA VAL A 145 -0.42 -20.48 -16.99
C VAL A 145 -0.40 -20.18 -15.48
N ILE A 146 0.72 -19.72 -14.96
CA ILE A 146 0.86 -19.37 -13.54
C ILE A 146 -0.01 -18.13 -13.23
N GLY A 147 0.06 -17.11 -14.07
CA GLY A 147 -0.78 -15.91 -13.94
C GLY A 147 -2.28 -16.22 -13.98
N GLY A 148 -2.70 -17.14 -14.85
CA GLY A 148 -4.07 -17.64 -14.93
C GLY A 148 -4.50 -18.38 -13.66
N ALA A 149 -3.65 -19.25 -13.13
CA ALA A 149 -3.91 -19.96 -11.87
C ALA A 149 -4.02 -18.99 -10.69
N LEU A 150 -3.15 -17.98 -10.62
CA LEU A 150 -3.21 -16.91 -9.63
C LEU A 150 -4.50 -16.11 -9.74
N PHE A 151 -4.90 -15.76 -10.96
CA PHE A 151 -6.16 -15.04 -11.21
C PHE A 151 -7.36 -15.86 -10.73
N LEU A 152 -7.43 -17.15 -11.07
CA LEU A 152 -8.50 -18.02 -10.59
C LEU A 152 -8.51 -18.13 -9.06
N THR A 153 -7.35 -18.27 -8.44
CA THR A 153 -7.23 -18.28 -6.97
C THR A 153 -7.75 -16.99 -6.37
N ALA A 154 -7.35 -15.84 -6.91
CA ALA A 154 -7.84 -14.54 -6.47
C ALA A 154 -9.36 -14.40 -6.64
N ALA A 155 -9.91 -14.85 -7.78
CA ALA A 155 -11.35 -14.82 -8.04
C ALA A 155 -12.13 -15.67 -7.03
N VAL A 156 -11.61 -16.87 -6.69
CA VAL A 156 -12.20 -17.73 -5.68
C VAL A 156 -12.18 -17.05 -4.30
N ILE A 157 -11.05 -16.46 -3.91
CA ILE A 157 -10.93 -15.74 -2.63
C ILE A 157 -11.93 -14.59 -2.55
N VAL A 158 -12.05 -13.80 -3.61
CA VAL A 158 -13.01 -12.68 -3.69
C VAL A 158 -14.45 -13.19 -3.60
N ALA A 159 -14.78 -14.30 -4.26
CA ALA A 159 -16.10 -14.91 -4.19
C ALA A 159 -16.45 -15.36 -2.76
N PHE A 160 -15.50 -15.94 -2.04
CA PHE A 160 -15.66 -16.30 -0.62
C PHE A 160 -15.81 -15.06 0.27
N TYR A 161 -15.00 -14.03 0.03
CA TYR A 161 -15.11 -12.77 0.77
C TYR A 161 -16.50 -12.14 0.62
N HIS A 162 -17.08 -12.19 -0.57
CA HIS A 162 -18.40 -11.62 -0.86
C HIS A 162 -19.56 -12.31 -0.09
N LYS A 163 -19.39 -13.59 0.27
CA LYS A 163 -20.41 -14.33 1.06
C LYS A 163 -20.50 -13.88 2.52
N GLY A 164 -19.54 -13.13 3.02
CA GLY A 164 -19.54 -12.62 4.40
C GLY A 164 -19.24 -13.68 5.47
N GLY A 165 -19.46 -13.31 6.73
CA GLY A 165 -19.34 -14.23 7.85
C GLY A 165 -17.90 -14.59 8.23
N ALA A 166 -17.66 -15.87 8.57
CA ALA A 166 -16.36 -16.36 9.02
C ALA A 166 -15.25 -16.18 7.98
N GLY A 167 -15.60 -16.16 6.68
CA GLY A 167 -14.65 -15.97 5.59
C GLY A 167 -13.93 -14.63 5.65
N ILE A 168 -14.64 -13.56 6.00
CA ILE A 168 -14.04 -12.21 6.15
C ILE A 168 -13.02 -12.20 7.30
N LEU A 169 -13.38 -12.79 8.45
CA LEU A 169 -12.49 -12.82 9.62
C LEU A 169 -11.19 -13.60 9.35
N TRP A 170 -11.28 -14.72 8.64
CA TRP A 170 -10.12 -15.51 8.24
C TRP A 170 -9.24 -14.74 7.25
N PHE A 171 -9.85 -14.12 6.25
CA PHE A 171 -9.15 -13.30 5.26
C PHE A 171 -8.40 -12.14 5.93
N GLU A 172 -9.04 -11.38 6.80
CA GLU A 172 -8.40 -10.30 7.55
C GLU A 172 -7.26 -10.79 8.44
N ARG A 173 -7.42 -11.97 9.09
CA ARG A 173 -6.38 -12.55 9.93
C ARG A 173 -5.15 -12.94 9.11
N ILE A 174 -5.35 -13.59 7.97
CA ILE A 174 -4.27 -13.97 7.06
C ILE A 174 -3.55 -12.71 6.56
N LEU A 175 -4.29 -11.68 6.13
CA LEU A 175 -3.70 -10.42 5.70
C LEU A 175 -2.86 -9.76 6.80
N LYS A 176 -3.36 -9.70 8.04
CA LYS A 176 -2.62 -9.13 9.17
C LYS A 176 -1.31 -9.88 9.42
N ILE A 177 -1.32 -11.21 9.34
CA ILE A 177 -0.11 -12.03 9.48
C ILE A 177 0.87 -11.74 8.34
N MET A 178 0.40 -11.71 7.10
CA MET A 178 1.25 -11.42 5.93
C MET A 178 1.88 -10.04 5.99
N VAL A 179 1.09 -9.01 6.31
CA VAL A 179 1.61 -7.64 6.50
C VAL A 179 2.62 -7.60 7.63
N GLY A 180 2.34 -8.28 8.74
CA GLY A 180 3.28 -8.38 9.86
C GLY A 180 4.61 -9.03 9.46
N LEU A 181 4.58 -10.11 8.69
CA LEU A 181 5.78 -10.76 8.17
C LEU A 181 6.58 -9.87 7.23
N ILE A 182 5.91 -9.14 6.34
CA ILE A 182 6.55 -8.18 5.44
C ILE A 182 7.25 -7.09 6.24
N VAL A 183 6.56 -6.48 7.20
CA VAL A 183 7.13 -5.43 8.06
C VAL A 183 8.33 -5.96 8.85
N LEU A 184 8.21 -7.14 9.46
CA LEU A 184 9.31 -7.78 10.19
C LEU A 184 10.51 -8.06 9.28
N SER A 185 10.28 -8.50 8.04
CA SER A 185 11.36 -8.74 7.07
C SER A 185 12.10 -7.45 6.75
N PHE A 186 11.38 -6.34 6.48
CA PHE A 186 12.00 -5.05 6.20
C PHE A 186 12.76 -4.48 7.40
N VAL A 187 12.17 -4.57 8.60
CA VAL A 187 12.85 -4.16 9.84
C VAL A 187 14.11 -5.00 10.04
N GLY A 188 14.04 -6.32 9.84
CA GLY A 188 15.18 -7.22 9.97
C GLY A 188 16.31 -6.89 9.00
N VAL A 189 15.99 -6.64 7.72
CA VAL A 189 16.98 -6.21 6.72
C VAL A 189 17.59 -4.87 7.12
N THR A 190 16.79 -3.89 7.50
CA THR A 190 17.25 -2.54 7.89
C THR A 190 18.18 -2.64 9.10
N VAL A 191 17.80 -3.36 10.14
CA VAL A 191 18.64 -3.58 11.32
C VAL A 191 19.96 -4.26 10.95
N THR A 192 19.91 -5.27 10.08
CA THR A 192 21.13 -5.96 9.63
C THR A 192 22.05 -5.04 8.87
N LEU A 193 21.54 -4.16 8.01
CA LEU A 193 22.32 -3.18 7.28
C LEU A 193 22.96 -2.15 8.21
N ILE A 194 22.22 -1.70 9.23
CA ILE A 194 22.74 -0.77 10.25
C ILE A 194 23.87 -1.43 11.03
N LEU A 195 23.68 -2.67 11.51
CA LEU A 195 24.69 -3.41 12.27
C LEU A 195 25.96 -3.70 11.47
N LYS A 196 25.82 -3.86 10.15
CA LYS A 196 26.96 -4.02 9.23
C LYS A 196 27.65 -2.71 8.85
N GLY A 197 27.18 -1.56 9.34
CA GLY A 197 27.70 -0.25 8.98
C GLY A 197 27.50 0.12 7.50
N ALA A 198 26.57 -0.56 6.80
CA ALA A 198 26.32 -0.33 5.39
C ALA A 198 25.36 0.86 5.15
N VAL A 199 24.87 1.50 6.21
CA VAL A 199 23.92 2.62 6.14
C VAL A 199 24.65 3.93 6.45
N ASP A 200 24.73 4.80 5.46
CA ASP A 200 25.16 6.19 5.68
C ASP A 200 23.97 7.05 6.13
N PHE A 201 23.89 7.27 7.44
CA PHE A 201 22.84 8.11 8.03
C PHE A 201 22.90 9.56 7.55
N GLY A 202 24.10 10.08 7.22
CA GLY A 202 24.27 11.42 6.69
C GLY A 202 23.63 11.55 5.30
N ALA A 203 23.87 10.57 4.44
CA ALA A 203 23.25 10.52 3.10
C ALA A 203 21.73 10.33 3.18
N LEU A 204 21.24 9.48 4.11
CA LEU A 204 19.80 9.30 4.32
C LEU A 204 19.12 10.60 4.77
N LEU A 205 19.69 11.32 5.75
CA LEU A 205 19.11 12.57 6.23
C LEU A 205 19.11 13.64 5.14
N LYS A 206 20.19 13.77 4.37
CA LYS A 206 20.25 14.67 3.23
C LYS A 206 19.22 14.32 2.15
N GLY A 207 18.98 13.03 1.91
CA GLY A 207 18.01 12.55 0.93
C GLY A 207 16.55 12.86 1.28
N HIS A 208 16.25 13.24 2.51
CA HIS A 208 14.92 13.72 2.90
C HIS A 208 14.71 15.22 2.62
N ILE A 209 15.76 15.93 2.25
CA ILE A 209 15.66 17.34 1.86
C ILE A 209 15.42 17.39 0.35
N PRO A 210 14.34 18.02 -0.14
CA PRO A 210 14.07 18.13 -1.56
C PRO A 210 15.20 18.84 -2.29
N ASP A 211 15.77 18.17 -3.29
CA ASP A 211 16.73 18.75 -4.21
C ASP A 211 16.12 18.79 -5.60
N PHE A 212 15.70 19.98 -6.01
CA PHE A 212 15.03 20.20 -7.29
C PHE A 212 16.01 20.25 -8.48
N SER A 213 17.32 20.23 -8.24
CA SER A 213 18.32 20.19 -9.32
C SER A 213 18.20 18.93 -10.16
N TYR A 214 17.71 17.83 -9.56
CA TYR A 214 17.49 16.56 -10.26
C TYR A 214 16.32 16.56 -11.25
N PHE A 215 15.56 17.62 -11.36
CA PHE A 215 14.63 17.81 -12.48
C PHE A 215 15.33 18.19 -13.79
N SER A 216 16.53 18.75 -13.71
CA SER A 216 17.31 19.19 -14.87
C SER A 216 18.60 18.38 -15.08
N HIS A 217 19.06 17.67 -14.06
CA HIS A 217 20.28 16.88 -14.11
C HIS A 217 20.03 15.48 -13.55
N PRO A 218 20.62 14.42 -14.15
CA PRO A 218 20.48 13.06 -13.62
C PRO A 218 21.20 12.95 -12.27
N THR A 219 20.70 12.07 -11.40
CA THR A 219 21.42 11.72 -10.17
C THR A 219 22.73 11.02 -10.50
N PRO A 220 23.75 11.03 -9.61
CA PRO A 220 25.04 10.41 -9.88
C PRO A 220 24.93 8.92 -10.27
N ALA A 221 24.06 8.17 -9.59
CA ALA A 221 23.81 6.76 -9.90
C ALA A 221 23.17 6.56 -11.29
N PHE A 222 22.27 7.45 -11.68
CA PHE A 222 21.62 7.39 -12.98
C PHE A 222 22.57 7.85 -14.10
N ALA A 223 23.39 8.87 -13.85
CA ALA A 223 24.44 9.31 -14.79
C ALA A 223 25.45 8.19 -15.06
N GLU A 224 25.85 7.44 -14.03
CA GLU A 224 26.74 6.29 -14.18
C GLU A 224 26.09 5.16 -15.00
N ALA A 225 24.79 4.92 -14.80
CA ALA A 225 24.04 3.93 -15.57
C ALA A 225 23.95 4.32 -17.06
N ILE A 226 23.68 5.59 -17.36
CA ILE A 226 23.65 6.12 -18.74
C ILE A 226 25.04 5.98 -19.37
N ALA A 227 26.11 6.34 -18.68
CA ALA A 227 27.47 6.22 -19.19
C ALA A 227 27.84 4.76 -19.53
N LYS A 228 27.30 3.79 -18.82
CA LYS A 228 27.53 2.35 -19.10
C LYS A 228 26.70 1.82 -20.28
N THR A 229 25.60 2.45 -20.63
CA THR A 229 24.77 2.06 -21.78
C THR A 229 25.25 2.66 -23.09
N GLY A 230 26.15 3.64 -23.06
CA GLY A 230 26.77 4.24 -24.27
C GLY A 230 25.85 5.18 -25.05
N GLU A 231 24.76 5.64 -24.44
CA GLU A 231 23.83 6.65 -24.98
C GLU A 231 24.10 8.03 -24.38
#